data_ea54300f9d32454132c25684d1116cc8
#
_entry.id   ea54300f9d32454132c25684d1116cc8
#
_cell.length_a   1.000
_cell.length_b   1.000
_cell.length_c   1.000
_cell.angle_alpha   90.00
_cell.angle_beta   90.00
_cell.angle_gamma   90.00
#
_symmetry.space_group_name_H-M   'P 1'
#
loop_
_entity.id
_entity.type
_entity.pdbx_description
1 polymer ?
#
loop_
_entity_poly.entity_id
_entity_poly.type
_entity_poly.pdbx_seq_one_letter_code
_entity_poly.pdbx_strand_id
1 'polypeptide(L)'
;PGPYPAIEAAFQGAEPVFAGVLDEIDGHAELLAGLNGPPPEPRWGQSWFPRLDGAAAYALVRRHAPGRIVEVGSGHSTRMLVRAAKDAGTGTRITCIDPAPRAALRGLEVAWRERVLGEADLALFEALEPGDMAFFDSSHILWPGTDVDLMLNRILPALAPGVLVHIHDILLPDPYPPEWDWRGYTEQHGLAGWILGGGFEAVFASHYALTRM
;
A
#
# COMPACT_ATOMS: atom_id res chain seq x y z
N PRO A 1 -16.89 -12.47 -14.39
CA PRO A 1 -16.02 -11.96 -15.46
C PRO A 1 -14.62 -12.53 -15.28
N GLY A 2 -13.87 -12.69 -16.40
CA GLY A 2 -12.47 -13.08 -16.37
C GLY A 2 -11.54 -11.90 -16.10
N PRO A 3 -10.21 -12.14 -16.13
CA PRO A 3 -9.22 -11.07 -15.91
C PRO A 3 -9.33 -9.97 -16.98
N TYR A 4 -8.83 -8.78 -16.66
CA TYR A 4 -8.78 -7.64 -17.58
C TYR A 4 -7.52 -7.75 -18.47
N PRO A 5 -7.65 -8.09 -19.77
CA PRO A 5 -6.49 -8.50 -20.59
C PRO A 5 -5.43 -7.39 -20.75
N ALA A 6 -5.83 -6.13 -20.81
CA ALA A 6 -4.90 -5.02 -20.97
C ALA A 6 -4.05 -4.79 -19.70
N ILE A 7 -4.63 -4.96 -18.52
CA ILE A 7 -3.90 -4.89 -17.25
C ILE A 7 -2.99 -6.11 -17.10
N GLU A 8 -3.48 -7.30 -17.45
CA GLU A 8 -2.67 -8.52 -17.41
C GLU A 8 -1.43 -8.39 -18.30
N ALA A 9 -1.57 -7.86 -19.53
CA ALA A 9 -0.44 -7.61 -20.42
C ALA A 9 0.54 -6.56 -19.84
N ALA A 10 0.03 -5.50 -19.19
CA ALA A 10 0.87 -4.51 -18.53
C ALA A 10 1.69 -5.12 -17.38
N PHE A 11 1.07 -5.96 -16.55
CA PHE A 11 1.77 -6.65 -15.45
C PHE A 11 2.73 -7.72 -15.94
N GLN A 12 2.39 -8.44 -17.02
CA GLN A 12 3.32 -9.37 -17.66
C GLN A 12 4.59 -8.66 -18.13
N GLY A 13 4.46 -7.45 -18.69
CA GLY A 13 5.62 -6.62 -19.05
C GLY A 13 6.48 -6.18 -17.85
N ALA A 14 5.89 -6.12 -16.65
CA ALA A 14 6.55 -5.72 -15.41
C ALA A 14 7.09 -6.91 -14.58
N GLU A 15 6.89 -8.18 -15.00
CA GLU A 15 7.36 -9.36 -14.27
C GLU A 15 8.84 -9.32 -13.85
N PRO A 16 9.79 -8.82 -14.67
CA PRO A 16 11.18 -8.72 -14.21
C PRO A 16 11.36 -7.79 -13.01
N VAL A 17 10.53 -6.73 -12.90
CA VAL A 17 10.54 -5.81 -11.74
C VAL A 17 9.92 -6.51 -10.52
N PHE A 18 8.81 -7.23 -10.72
CA PHE A 18 8.15 -7.99 -9.66
C PHE A 18 9.05 -9.09 -9.10
N ALA A 19 9.76 -9.83 -9.97
CA ALA A 19 10.74 -10.83 -9.57
C ALA A 19 11.84 -10.22 -8.68
N GLY A 20 12.32 -9.03 -9.01
CA GLY A 20 13.29 -8.33 -8.17
C GLY A 20 12.76 -7.98 -6.77
N VAL A 21 11.45 -7.71 -6.62
CA VAL A 21 10.83 -7.51 -5.30
C VAL A 21 10.71 -8.84 -4.55
N LEU A 22 10.39 -9.94 -5.23
CA LEU A 22 10.34 -11.28 -4.63
C LEU A 22 11.73 -11.71 -4.13
N ASP A 23 12.78 -11.47 -4.91
CA ASP A 23 14.17 -11.75 -4.51
C ASP A 23 14.57 -10.97 -3.24
N GLU A 24 14.10 -9.74 -3.10
CA GLU A 24 14.33 -8.94 -1.89
C GLU A 24 13.55 -9.47 -0.69
N ILE A 25 12.30 -9.89 -0.89
CA ILE A 25 11.51 -10.54 0.16
C ILE A 25 12.25 -11.78 0.65
N ASP A 26 12.78 -12.61 -0.26
CA ASP A 26 13.56 -13.80 0.08
C ASP A 26 14.85 -13.42 0.81
N GLY A 27 15.52 -12.33 0.42
CA GLY A 27 16.67 -11.78 1.11
C GLY A 27 16.39 -11.35 2.57
N HIS A 28 15.13 -11.11 2.91
CA HIS A 28 14.68 -10.76 4.26
C HIS A 28 13.95 -11.91 4.99
N ALA A 29 13.94 -13.14 4.45
CA ALA A 29 13.14 -14.26 4.94
C ALA A 29 13.33 -14.54 6.44
N GLU A 30 14.56 -14.53 6.95
CA GLU A 30 14.84 -14.77 8.38
C GLU A 30 14.22 -13.69 9.29
N LEU A 31 14.37 -12.41 8.90
CA LEU A 31 13.79 -11.29 9.64
C LEU A 31 12.26 -11.36 9.63
N LEU A 32 11.68 -11.60 8.45
CA LEU A 32 10.25 -11.72 8.25
C LEU A 32 9.67 -12.91 9.04
N ALA A 33 10.33 -14.06 9.05
CA ALA A 33 9.90 -15.23 9.81
C ALA A 33 9.82 -14.95 11.32
N GLY A 34 10.65 -14.04 11.84
CA GLY A 34 10.68 -13.62 13.24
C GLY A 34 9.56 -12.65 13.65
N LEU A 35 8.75 -12.15 12.71
CA LEU A 35 7.72 -11.16 13.00
C LEU A 35 6.45 -11.78 13.59
N ASN A 36 6.44 -12.04 14.90
CA ASN A 36 5.29 -12.60 15.63
C ASN A 36 5.22 -12.07 17.07
N GLY A 37 5.71 -10.84 17.29
CA GLY A 37 5.71 -10.24 18.63
C GLY A 37 4.32 -9.84 19.14
N PRO A 38 4.21 -9.52 20.44
CA PRO A 38 3.01 -8.90 20.98
C PRO A 38 2.83 -7.48 20.43
N PRO A 39 1.60 -6.92 20.45
CA PRO A 39 1.38 -5.53 20.06
C PRO A 39 2.33 -4.56 20.81
N PRO A 40 2.90 -3.57 20.13
CA PRO A 40 2.62 -3.12 18.77
C PRO A 40 3.47 -3.76 17.65
N GLU A 41 4.22 -4.81 17.95
CA GLU A 41 5.02 -5.49 16.92
C GLU A 41 4.13 -6.08 15.80
N PRO A 42 4.60 -6.14 14.54
CA PRO A 42 3.89 -6.80 13.47
C PRO A 42 3.81 -8.32 13.71
N ARG A 43 2.77 -8.94 13.15
CA ARG A 43 2.56 -10.39 13.26
C ARG A 43 1.86 -10.94 12.02
N TRP A 44 2.12 -12.20 11.71
CA TRP A 44 1.49 -12.89 10.58
C TRP A 44 0.12 -13.51 10.89
N GLY A 45 -0.19 -13.74 12.18
CA GLY A 45 -1.47 -14.30 12.63
C GLY A 45 -2.63 -13.30 12.57
N GLN A 46 -2.85 -12.71 11.38
CA GLN A 46 -3.92 -11.76 11.08
C GLN A 46 -4.25 -11.85 9.58
N SER A 47 -5.45 -11.42 9.17
CA SER A 47 -5.94 -11.50 7.79
C SER A 47 -6.17 -10.14 7.11
N TRP A 48 -5.91 -9.04 7.82
CA TRP A 48 -6.15 -7.69 7.31
C TRP A 48 -5.06 -7.17 6.39
N PHE A 49 -3.82 -7.60 6.62
CA PHE A 49 -2.67 -7.26 5.81
C PHE A 49 -1.85 -8.55 5.60
N PRO A 50 -2.24 -9.40 4.62
CA PRO A 50 -1.76 -10.76 4.49
C PRO A 50 -0.27 -10.85 4.14
N ARG A 51 0.26 -12.08 4.19
CA ARG A 51 1.71 -12.34 4.19
C ARG A 51 2.49 -11.65 3.09
N LEU A 52 2.09 -11.81 1.82
CA LEU A 52 2.85 -11.23 0.70
C LEU A 52 2.75 -9.71 0.67
N ASP A 53 1.57 -9.14 1.00
CA ASP A 53 1.40 -7.68 1.06
C ASP A 53 2.30 -7.07 2.14
N GLY A 54 2.32 -7.69 3.32
CA GLY A 54 3.20 -7.26 4.42
C GLY A 54 4.68 -7.42 4.09
N ALA A 55 5.07 -8.51 3.46
CA ALA A 55 6.45 -8.76 3.06
C ALA A 55 6.92 -7.78 1.97
N ALA A 56 6.06 -7.53 0.98
CA ALA A 56 6.35 -6.55 -0.08
C ALA A 56 6.47 -5.13 0.48
N ALA A 57 5.54 -4.70 1.35
CA ALA A 57 5.64 -3.40 2.02
C ALA A 57 6.94 -3.27 2.83
N TYR A 58 7.32 -4.33 3.56
CA TYR A 58 8.57 -4.37 4.30
C TYR A 58 9.78 -4.22 3.38
N ALA A 59 9.87 -5.04 2.31
CA ALA A 59 10.98 -5.01 1.36
C ALA A 59 11.10 -3.65 0.65
N LEU A 60 9.98 -3.10 0.18
CA LEU A 60 9.94 -1.82 -0.52
C LEU A 60 10.35 -0.65 0.40
N VAL A 61 9.91 -0.61 1.66
CA VAL A 61 10.38 0.41 2.61
C VAL A 61 11.87 0.26 2.89
N ARG A 62 12.37 -0.97 3.00
CA ARG A 62 13.82 -1.24 3.17
C ARG A 62 14.64 -0.78 1.96
N ARG A 63 14.16 -1.06 0.74
CA ARG A 63 14.81 -0.69 -0.53
C ARG A 63 14.88 0.82 -0.72
N HIS A 64 13.72 1.48 -0.59
CA HIS A 64 13.58 2.89 -0.96
C HIS A 64 13.93 3.84 0.18
N ALA A 65 13.96 3.35 1.42
CA ALA A 65 14.33 4.12 2.60
C ALA A 65 13.62 5.50 2.66
N PRO A 66 12.28 5.55 2.53
CA PRO A 66 11.54 6.81 2.44
C PRO A 66 11.82 7.71 3.64
N GLY A 67 12.00 9.01 3.39
CA GLY A 67 12.09 10.00 4.45
C GLY A 67 10.75 10.24 5.14
N ARG A 68 9.65 10.07 4.38
CA ARG A 68 8.27 10.24 4.85
C ARG A 68 7.38 9.15 4.28
N ILE A 69 6.43 8.68 5.10
CA ILE A 69 5.30 7.86 4.68
C ILE A 69 4.03 8.57 5.16
N VAL A 70 3.07 8.80 4.25
CA VAL A 70 1.72 9.22 4.58
C VAL A 70 0.79 8.05 4.32
N GLU A 71 0.18 7.52 5.39
CA GLU A 71 -0.70 6.34 5.37
C GLU A 71 -2.15 6.76 5.61
N VAL A 72 -3.05 6.31 4.74
CA VAL A 72 -4.50 6.43 4.90
C VAL A 72 -5.07 5.06 5.18
N GLY A 73 -5.78 4.93 6.32
CA GLY A 73 -6.11 3.63 6.90
C GLY A 73 -4.91 3.08 7.68
N SER A 74 -5.13 2.63 8.90
CA SER A 74 -4.02 2.28 9.79
C SER A 74 -4.28 0.99 10.54
N GLY A 75 -3.19 0.32 10.92
CA GLY A 75 -3.33 -0.88 11.72
C GLY A 75 -2.16 -1.85 11.59
N HIS A 76 -2.40 -2.99 10.95
CA HIS A 76 -1.36 -3.99 10.74
C HIS A 76 -0.32 -3.54 9.71
N SER A 77 -0.73 -2.79 8.69
CA SER A 77 0.14 -2.13 7.72
C SER A 77 1.10 -1.16 8.42
N THR A 78 0.58 -0.27 9.27
CA THR A 78 1.38 0.69 10.05
C THR A 78 2.50 0.00 10.84
N ARG A 79 2.18 -1.10 11.51
CA ARG A 79 3.16 -1.87 12.31
C ARG A 79 4.28 -2.40 11.42
N MET A 80 3.95 -2.89 10.21
CA MET A 80 4.92 -3.39 9.24
C MET A 80 5.81 -2.25 8.71
N LEU A 81 5.21 -1.11 8.36
CA LEU A 81 5.93 0.07 7.86
C LEU A 81 6.90 0.62 8.91
N VAL A 82 6.45 0.75 10.17
CA VAL A 82 7.31 1.19 11.30
C VAL A 82 8.45 0.21 11.52
N ARG A 83 8.17 -1.09 11.50
CA ARG A 83 9.19 -2.13 11.67
C ARG A 83 10.22 -2.08 10.54
N ALA A 84 9.79 -1.98 9.29
CA ALA A 84 10.67 -1.89 8.14
C ALA A 84 11.58 -0.65 8.20
N ALA A 85 11.02 0.51 8.55
CA ALA A 85 11.76 1.75 8.72
C ALA A 85 12.80 1.67 9.86
N LYS A 86 12.42 1.07 10.98
CA LYS A 86 13.34 0.82 12.12
C LYS A 86 14.50 -0.08 11.71
N ASP A 87 14.20 -1.20 11.05
CA ASP A 87 15.22 -2.15 10.60
C ASP A 87 16.11 -1.57 9.49
N ALA A 88 15.61 -0.61 8.70
CA ALA A 88 16.39 0.16 7.74
C ALA A 88 17.28 1.23 8.40
N GLY A 89 16.99 1.68 9.61
CA GLY A 89 17.72 2.75 10.30
C GLY A 89 17.58 4.13 9.65
N THR A 90 16.48 4.36 8.91
CA THR A 90 16.34 5.55 8.04
C THR A 90 15.78 6.79 8.73
N GLY A 91 15.23 6.67 9.94
CA GLY A 91 14.55 7.79 10.62
C GLY A 91 13.27 8.25 9.89
N THR A 92 12.64 7.36 9.14
CA THR A 92 11.40 7.62 8.40
C THR A 92 10.30 8.20 9.30
N ARG A 93 9.70 9.30 8.89
CA ARG A 93 8.55 9.90 9.59
C ARG A 93 7.27 9.36 8.99
N ILE A 94 6.43 8.72 9.83
CA ILE A 94 5.18 8.12 9.40
C ILE A 94 4.02 8.95 9.95
N THR A 95 3.14 9.42 9.05
CA THR A 95 1.89 10.09 9.41
C THR A 95 0.73 9.20 9.00
N CYS A 96 -0.13 8.83 9.96
CA CYS A 96 -1.31 8.00 9.74
C CYS A 96 -2.58 8.86 9.81
N ILE A 97 -3.50 8.64 8.88
CA ILE A 97 -4.82 9.28 8.84
C ILE A 97 -5.86 8.16 8.91
N ASP A 98 -6.53 8.03 10.05
CA ASP A 98 -7.51 6.96 10.29
C ASP A 98 -8.41 7.33 11.47
N PRO A 99 -9.75 7.28 11.33
CA PRO A 99 -10.66 7.55 12.44
C PRO A 99 -10.70 6.44 13.49
N ALA A 100 -10.36 5.18 13.14
CA ALA A 100 -10.50 4.02 14.02
C ALA A 100 -9.57 2.86 13.61
N PRO A 101 -8.26 2.95 13.89
CA PRO A 101 -7.27 1.95 13.47
C PRO A 101 -7.65 0.52 13.87
N ARG A 102 -7.56 -0.43 12.93
CA ARG A 102 -7.89 -1.85 13.16
C ARG A 102 -6.91 -2.57 14.09
N ALA A 103 -5.75 -2.00 14.34
CA ALA A 103 -4.79 -2.49 15.32
C ALA A 103 -4.24 -1.32 16.13
N ALA A 104 -3.97 -1.56 17.43
CA ALA A 104 -3.45 -0.51 18.29
C ALA A 104 -2.15 0.08 17.76
N LEU A 105 -2.09 1.40 17.63
CA LEU A 105 -0.91 2.18 17.24
C LEU A 105 -0.11 2.65 18.47
N ARG A 106 -0.67 2.47 19.67
CA ARG A 106 -0.01 2.88 20.91
C ARG A 106 1.37 2.21 21.05
N GLY A 107 2.38 3.01 21.26
CA GLY A 107 3.77 2.54 21.38
C GLY A 107 4.54 2.53 20.03
N LEU A 108 3.90 2.92 18.92
CA LEU A 108 4.57 3.19 17.66
C LEU A 108 4.95 4.68 17.58
N GLU A 109 6.10 4.96 16.94
CA GLU A 109 6.55 6.33 16.67
C GLU A 109 5.90 6.83 15.36
N VAL A 110 4.61 7.19 15.44
CA VAL A 110 3.84 7.72 14.32
C VAL A 110 3.06 8.98 14.72
N ALA A 111 2.85 9.87 13.76
CA ALA A 111 1.95 11.00 13.90
C ALA A 111 0.54 10.56 13.47
N TRP A 112 -0.31 10.20 14.42
CA TRP A 112 -1.67 9.75 14.13
C TRP A 112 -2.67 10.92 14.14
N ARG A 113 -3.44 11.02 13.06
CA ARG A 113 -4.57 11.93 12.88
C ARG A 113 -5.86 11.12 12.95
N GLU A 114 -6.55 11.20 14.07
CA GLU A 114 -7.82 10.49 14.34
C GLU A 114 -8.98 11.14 13.58
N ARG A 115 -9.04 10.93 12.27
CA ARG A 115 -10.08 11.45 11.36
C ARG A 115 -10.07 10.72 10.03
N VAL A 116 -11.17 10.87 9.29
CA VAL A 116 -11.23 10.46 7.88
C VAL A 116 -10.37 11.41 7.03
N LEU A 117 -9.75 10.89 5.97
CA LEU A 117 -9.03 11.67 4.98
C LEU A 117 -9.95 12.77 4.42
N GLY A 118 -9.44 14.00 4.37
CA GLY A 118 -10.17 15.14 3.84
C GLY A 118 -9.26 16.14 3.13
N GLU A 119 -9.84 17.17 2.52
CA GLU A 119 -9.08 18.19 1.77
C GLU A 119 -8.00 18.87 2.62
N ALA A 120 -8.18 18.97 3.93
CA ALA A 120 -7.19 19.54 4.85
C ALA A 120 -5.90 18.69 4.98
N ASP A 121 -5.90 17.47 4.45
CA ASP A 121 -4.74 16.58 4.47
C ASP A 121 -3.96 16.58 3.16
N LEU A 122 -4.48 17.17 2.08
CA LEU A 122 -3.85 17.17 0.75
C LEU A 122 -2.42 17.71 0.78
N ALA A 123 -2.17 18.76 1.56
CA ALA A 123 -0.84 19.35 1.72
C ALA A 123 0.22 18.37 2.26
N LEU A 124 -0.18 17.27 2.94
CA LEU A 124 0.77 16.24 3.37
C LEU A 124 1.31 15.45 2.19
N PHE A 125 0.45 15.17 1.21
CA PHE A 125 0.82 14.43 0.00
C PHE A 125 1.57 15.32 -0.98
N GLU A 126 1.18 16.58 -1.12
CA GLU A 126 1.88 17.58 -1.94
C GLU A 126 3.32 17.84 -1.45
N ALA A 127 3.56 17.63 -0.15
CA ALA A 127 4.88 17.77 0.45
C ALA A 127 5.77 16.52 0.31
N LEU A 128 5.29 15.42 -0.27
CA LEU A 128 6.09 14.23 -0.53
C LEU A 128 7.09 14.50 -1.66
N GLU A 129 8.30 14.02 -1.49
CA GLU A 129 9.41 14.17 -2.41
C GLU A 129 9.76 12.83 -3.07
N PRO A 130 10.50 12.80 -4.18
CA PRO A 130 10.96 11.55 -4.80
C PRO A 130 11.60 10.61 -3.76
N GLY A 131 11.14 9.35 -3.72
CA GLY A 131 11.55 8.36 -2.74
C GLY A 131 10.67 8.28 -1.48
N ASP A 132 9.83 9.29 -1.20
CA ASP A 132 8.80 9.20 -0.17
C ASP A 132 7.66 8.25 -0.59
N MET A 133 6.77 7.90 0.33
CA MET A 133 5.69 6.95 0.08
C MET A 133 4.32 7.50 0.49
N ALA A 134 3.34 7.34 -0.41
CA ALA A 134 1.91 7.44 -0.11
C ALA A 134 1.33 6.03 -0.02
N PHE A 135 0.69 5.69 1.09
CA PHE A 135 0.14 4.36 1.35
C PHE A 135 -1.37 4.44 1.62
N PHE A 136 -2.15 3.59 0.95
CA PHE A 136 -3.61 3.59 1.03
C PHE A 136 -4.15 2.19 1.34
N ASP A 137 -4.85 2.06 2.45
CA ASP A 137 -5.59 0.88 2.90
C ASP A 137 -6.86 1.36 3.61
N SER A 138 -7.78 1.96 2.85
CA SER A 138 -8.85 2.80 3.38
C SER A 138 -10.25 2.20 3.13
N SER A 139 -11.20 2.97 2.57
CA SER A 139 -12.56 2.45 2.34
C SER A 139 -12.70 1.53 1.15
N HIS A 140 -11.82 1.62 0.16
CA HIS A 140 -11.85 0.94 -1.14
C HIS A 140 -13.10 1.24 -1.99
N ILE A 141 -13.82 2.30 -1.66
CA ILE A 141 -15.08 2.69 -2.32
C ILE A 141 -14.86 3.98 -3.11
N LEU A 142 -14.83 3.87 -4.43
CA LEU A 142 -14.81 5.02 -5.33
C LEU A 142 -16.23 5.56 -5.51
N TRP A 143 -16.53 6.65 -4.79
CA TRP A 143 -17.75 7.39 -4.87
C TRP A 143 -17.47 8.88 -4.61
N PRO A 144 -18.23 9.83 -5.19
CA PRO A 144 -17.96 11.26 -4.98
C PRO A 144 -17.84 11.63 -3.49
N GLY A 145 -16.70 12.24 -3.13
CA GLY A 145 -16.41 12.71 -1.78
C GLY A 145 -15.82 11.65 -0.82
N THR A 146 -15.55 10.42 -1.29
CA THR A 146 -14.85 9.42 -0.49
C THR A 146 -13.32 9.67 -0.48
N ASP A 147 -12.63 8.98 0.40
CA ASP A 147 -11.17 8.93 0.45
C ASP A 147 -10.54 8.41 -0.85
N VAL A 148 -11.16 7.42 -1.50
CA VAL A 148 -10.72 6.90 -2.81
C VAL A 148 -10.92 7.94 -3.92
N ASP A 149 -12.00 8.72 -3.89
CA ASP A 149 -12.19 9.85 -4.81
C ASP A 149 -11.08 10.91 -4.63
N LEU A 150 -10.79 11.28 -3.38
CA LEU A 150 -9.69 12.20 -3.08
C LEU A 150 -8.34 11.63 -3.52
N MET A 151 -8.08 10.35 -3.26
CA MET A 151 -6.86 9.68 -3.68
C MET A 151 -6.70 9.78 -5.20
N LEU A 152 -7.66 9.26 -5.97
CA LEU A 152 -7.54 9.15 -7.42
C LEU A 152 -7.56 10.51 -8.13
N ASN A 153 -8.38 11.45 -7.67
CA ASN A 153 -8.65 12.67 -8.43
C ASN A 153 -7.95 13.93 -7.87
N ARG A 154 -7.35 13.87 -6.68
CA ARG A 154 -6.68 15.01 -6.05
C ARG A 154 -5.24 14.68 -5.63
N ILE A 155 -5.02 13.53 -4.99
CA ILE A 155 -3.70 13.17 -4.46
C ILE A 155 -2.79 12.66 -5.57
N LEU A 156 -3.18 11.59 -6.29
CA LEU A 156 -2.33 10.98 -7.31
C LEU A 156 -1.86 11.98 -8.38
N PRO A 157 -2.73 12.88 -8.91
CA PRO A 157 -2.30 13.89 -9.89
C PRO A 157 -1.31 14.92 -9.35
N ALA A 158 -1.27 15.14 -8.04
CA ALA A 158 -0.44 16.14 -7.39
C ALA A 158 0.89 15.60 -6.87
N LEU A 159 1.08 14.27 -6.84
CA LEU A 159 2.32 13.67 -6.38
C LEU A 159 3.51 14.03 -7.29
N ALA A 160 4.64 14.33 -6.68
CA ALA A 160 5.89 14.50 -7.41
C ALA A 160 6.34 13.18 -8.08
N PRO A 161 6.90 13.22 -9.30
CA PRO A 161 7.48 12.03 -9.93
C PRO A 161 8.52 11.38 -9.00
N GLY A 162 8.46 10.04 -8.87
CA GLY A 162 9.36 9.29 -8.00
C GLY A 162 8.83 9.07 -6.57
N VAL A 163 7.66 9.59 -6.22
CA VAL A 163 6.93 9.18 -5.01
C VAL A 163 6.37 7.77 -5.23
N LEU A 164 6.59 6.89 -4.26
CA LEU A 164 6.03 5.54 -4.28
C LEU A 164 4.57 5.59 -3.84
N VAL A 165 3.72 4.85 -4.56
CA VAL A 165 2.30 4.70 -4.19
C VAL A 165 2.03 3.23 -3.91
N HIS A 166 1.56 2.94 -2.70
CA HIS A 166 1.08 1.61 -2.32
C HIS A 166 -0.43 1.67 -2.10
N ILE A 167 -1.17 0.82 -2.77
CA ILE A 167 -2.63 0.69 -2.61
C ILE A 167 -2.92 -0.77 -2.28
N HIS A 168 -3.56 -1.02 -1.13
CA HIS A 168 -3.90 -2.36 -0.65
C HIS A 168 -5.23 -2.86 -1.25
N ASP A 169 -5.52 -4.16 -1.10
CA ASP A 169 -6.75 -4.82 -1.60
C ASP A 169 -7.01 -4.62 -3.11
N ILE A 170 -5.94 -4.54 -3.92
CA ILE A 170 -6.01 -4.50 -5.38
C ILE A 170 -5.77 -5.90 -5.93
N LEU A 171 -6.78 -6.47 -6.59
CA LEU A 171 -6.74 -7.82 -7.15
C LEU A 171 -6.51 -7.84 -8.67
N LEU A 172 -6.16 -6.69 -9.27
CA LEU A 172 -5.84 -6.64 -10.69
C LEU A 172 -4.76 -7.67 -11.07
N PRO A 173 -4.87 -8.34 -12.22
CA PRO A 173 -5.83 -8.09 -13.32
C PRO A 173 -7.20 -8.74 -13.13
N ASP A 174 -7.44 -9.45 -12.03
CA ASP A 174 -8.71 -10.12 -11.79
C ASP A 174 -9.77 -9.15 -11.23
N PRO A 175 -11.07 -9.39 -11.47
CA PRO A 175 -12.13 -8.68 -10.77
C PRO A 175 -12.13 -9.05 -9.29
N TYR A 176 -12.75 -8.22 -8.45
CA TYR A 176 -13.04 -8.64 -7.08
C TYR A 176 -13.88 -9.91 -7.07
N PRO A 177 -13.61 -10.85 -6.17
CA PRO A 177 -14.34 -12.12 -6.13
C PRO A 177 -15.78 -11.90 -5.62
N PRO A 178 -16.76 -12.70 -6.06
CA PRO A 178 -18.16 -12.57 -5.65
C PRO A 178 -18.36 -12.58 -4.12
N GLU A 179 -17.49 -13.27 -3.39
CA GLU A 179 -17.50 -13.31 -1.93
C GLU A 179 -17.23 -11.93 -1.29
N TRP A 180 -16.72 -10.98 -2.07
CA TRP A 180 -16.47 -9.60 -1.66
C TRP A 180 -17.55 -8.61 -2.10
N ASP A 181 -18.59 -9.04 -2.82
CA ASP A 181 -19.65 -8.14 -3.32
C ASP A 181 -20.28 -7.30 -2.18
N TRP A 182 -20.42 -7.89 -0.99
CA TRP A 182 -20.94 -7.19 0.17
C TRP A 182 -20.05 -6.04 0.67
N ARG A 183 -18.77 -6.00 0.29
CA ARG A 183 -17.83 -4.93 0.64
C ARG A 183 -18.05 -3.67 -0.20
N GLY A 184 -18.61 -3.81 -1.41
CA GLY A 184 -18.83 -2.70 -2.33
C GLY A 184 -17.53 -2.08 -2.87
N TYR A 185 -16.43 -2.82 -2.90
CA TYR A 185 -15.13 -2.32 -3.35
C TYR A 185 -15.16 -1.97 -4.84
N THR A 186 -14.69 -0.76 -5.16
CA THR A 186 -14.68 -0.21 -6.54
C THR A 186 -13.36 0.44 -6.90
N GLU A 187 -12.43 0.57 -5.95
CA GLU A 187 -11.17 1.29 -6.06
C GLU A 187 -10.32 0.84 -7.25
N GLN A 188 -10.12 -0.48 -7.43
CA GLN A 188 -9.29 -0.99 -8.52
C GLN A 188 -9.79 -0.64 -9.92
N HIS A 189 -11.10 -0.36 -10.09
CA HIS A 189 -11.64 0.06 -11.39
C HIS A 189 -11.16 1.47 -11.77
N GLY A 190 -11.04 2.36 -10.79
CA GLY A 190 -10.44 3.67 -11.00
C GLY A 190 -8.92 3.59 -11.22
N LEU A 191 -8.24 2.76 -10.42
CA LEU A 191 -6.80 2.55 -10.53
C LEU A 191 -6.38 1.95 -11.88
N ALA A 192 -7.20 1.07 -12.47
CA ALA A 192 -6.94 0.49 -13.78
C ALA A 192 -6.75 1.58 -14.86
N GLY A 193 -7.51 2.66 -14.80
CA GLY A 193 -7.37 3.80 -15.71
C GLY A 193 -6.00 4.50 -15.57
N TRP A 194 -5.48 4.63 -14.37
CA TRP A 194 -4.16 5.21 -14.11
C TRP A 194 -3.02 4.34 -14.65
N ILE A 195 -3.11 3.02 -14.47
CA ILE A 195 -2.13 2.06 -14.98
C ILE A 195 -2.11 2.08 -16.50
N LEU A 196 -3.27 1.93 -17.15
CA LEU A 196 -3.40 1.89 -18.61
C LEU A 196 -3.08 3.25 -19.28
N GLY A 197 -3.32 4.34 -18.58
CA GLY A 197 -2.99 5.68 -19.02
C GLY A 197 -1.50 6.03 -18.90
N GLY A 198 -0.67 5.15 -18.32
CA GLY A 198 0.76 5.39 -18.14
C GLY A 198 1.08 6.45 -17.08
N GLY A 199 0.15 6.71 -16.15
CA GLY A 199 0.34 7.64 -15.04
C GLY A 199 1.30 7.10 -13.98
N PHE A 200 1.39 5.76 -13.87
CA PHE A 200 2.28 5.07 -12.94
C PHE A 200 2.90 3.83 -13.57
N GLU A 201 4.12 3.52 -13.13
CA GLU A 201 4.78 2.25 -13.42
C GLU A 201 4.48 1.27 -12.30
N ALA A 202 4.07 0.05 -12.64
CA ALA A 202 3.83 -1.01 -11.66
C ALA A 202 5.18 -1.53 -11.12
N VAL A 203 5.39 -1.35 -9.81
CA VAL A 203 6.58 -1.85 -9.11
C VAL A 203 6.35 -3.26 -8.56
N PHE A 204 5.13 -3.55 -8.09
CA PHE A 204 4.73 -4.86 -7.60
C PHE A 204 3.21 -4.99 -7.58
N ALA A 205 2.72 -6.18 -7.86
CA ALA A 205 1.30 -6.54 -7.74
C ALA A 205 1.19 -7.92 -7.07
N SER A 206 0.90 -7.93 -5.77
CA SER A 206 0.94 -9.14 -4.94
C SER A 206 -0.03 -10.22 -5.43
N HIS A 207 -1.26 -9.84 -5.82
CA HIS A 207 -2.22 -10.76 -6.37
C HIS A 207 -1.74 -11.40 -7.69
N TYR A 208 -1.17 -10.59 -8.59
CA TYR A 208 -0.59 -11.09 -9.84
C TYR A 208 0.57 -12.05 -9.56
N ALA A 209 1.48 -11.67 -8.67
CA ALA A 209 2.62 -12.52 -8.31
C ALA A 209 2.17 -13.86 -7.73
N LEU A 210 1.16 -13.87 -6.85
CA LEU A 210 0.62 -15.11 -6.26
C LEU A 210 -0.09 -16.03 -7.25
N THR A 211 -0.65 -15.47 -8.33
CA THR A 211 -1.55 -16.23 -9.22
C THR A 211 -0.97 -16.52 -10.60
N ARG A 212 0.11 -15.81 -11.03
CA ARG A 212 0.74 -15.93 -12.36
C ARG A 212 2.24 -16.19 -12.33
N MET A 213 2.90 -15.90 -11.23
CA MET A 213 4.36 -16.14 -11.09
C MET A 213 4.63 -17.29 -10.14
#